data_fd8ee566b122736e0ccb0532997a578f
#
_entry.id   fd8ee566b122736e0ccb0532997a578f
#
_cell.length_a   1.000
_cell.length_b   1.000
_cell.length_c   1.000
_cell.angle_alpha   90.00
_cell.angle_beta   90.00
_cell.angle_gamma   90.00
#
_symmetry.space_group_name_H-M   'P 1'
#
loop_
_entity.id
_entity.type
_entity.pdbx_description
1 polymer ?
#
loop_
_entity_poly.entity_id
_entity_poly.type
_entity_poly.pdbx_seq_one_letter_code
_entity_poly.pdbx_strand_id
1 'polypeptide(L)'
;FAFAETNNFVMRKLLSLFVMAIALCACKQQAQESQYISVENGHFMRNGKPYYYVGTNFWYGAILGSEGQGGDRDRLVKELDEMKRMGIDNLRILVGSDGERGVTTKVEPTLQEAPGVYNDTILAGLDYLLMEMGKRDMVAVLYLNNSWEWSGGYSFYLQHAGAGKAPRPNEEGYPAYMNFVAQYASNTKAHELFYDYVRFILGRTNRYTGKKYTEDPAIMSWQIGNEPRAFAKEQLPAFEKWLAEASALIRSIDKNHLISIGSEGSWGCENDYDCYERICADKNIDYCNVHLWPYNWGWAKPDSLIENLDRACQNTKEYIDKHLAICDKLGKPLVMEEFGYPRDGMKYDLGTPTKGRDGYYKYVFSLVADNAESGGKFAGCNFWGWGGFAKPLHEQWVVGDPYTNDPAQEAQGLNSVFAGDTTTLQVVKEQVDRMAKVKNKP
;
A
#
# COMPACT_ATOMS: atom_id res chain seq x y z
N PHE A 1 44.11 35.65 -55.49
CA PHE A 1 43.59 34.25 -55.28
C PHE A 1 43.91 33.66 -53.88
N ALA A 2 44.92 34.08 -53.17
CA ALA A 2 45.33 33.52 -51.88
C ALA A 2 44.44 33.96 -50.65
N PHE A 3 43.70 35.07 -50.73
CA PHE A 3 42.86 35.60 -49.65
C PHE A 3 41.50 34.92 -49.52
N ALA A 4 40.98 34.23 -50.55
CA ALA A 4 39.68 33.57 -50.53
C ALA A 4 39.75 32.15 -49.92
N GLU A 5 40.88 31.47 -50.01
CA GLU A 5 41.06 30.09 -49.49
C GLU A 5 41.26 30.08 -47.95
N THR A 6 41.92 31.10 -47.38
CA THR A 6 42.12 31.22 -45.92
C THR A 6 40.83 31.49 -45.17
N ASN A 7 39.93 32.27 -45.73
CA ASN A 7 38.63 32.55 -45.08
C ASN A 7 37.69 31.32 -45.09
N ASN A 8 37.73 30.48 -46.12
CA ASN A 8 36.94 29.26 -46.19
C ASN A 8 37.44 28.17 -45.19
N PHE A 9 38.74 28.14 -44.95
CA PHE A 9 39.33 27.18 -43.99
C PHE A 9 39.03 27.55 -42.55
N VAL A 10 39.07 28.85 -42.19
CA VAL A 10 38.74 29.36 -40.84
C VAL A 10 37.25 29.20 -40.58
N MET A 11 36.38 29.50 -41.56
CA MET A 11 34.94 29.35 -41.44
C MET A 11 34.51 27.89 -41.29
N ARG A 12 35.15 26.96 -42.01
CA ARG A 12 34.90 25.51 -41.84
C ARG A 12 35.34 25.00 -40.47
N LYS A 13 36.46 25.46 -39.92
CA LYS A 13 36.91 25.11 -38.57
C LYS A 13 35.99 25.69 -37.49
N LEU A 14 35.50 26.92 -37.65
CA LEU A 14 34.54 27.54 -36.75
C LEU A 14 33.17 26.84 -36.80
N LEU A 15 32.70 26.44 -37.98
CA LEU A 15 31.48 25.67 -38.16
C LEU A 15 31.58 24.28 -37.53
N SER A 16 32.74 23.60 -37.69
CA SER A 16 33.01 22.29 -37.09
C SER A 16 33.09 22.39 -35.56
N LEU A 17 33.66 23.42 -34.98
CA LEU A 17 33.70 23.67 -33.53
C LEU A 17 32.33 24.02 -32.99
N PHE A 18 31.49 24.75 -33.75
CA PHE A 18 30.12 25.08 -33.34
C PHE A 18 29.20 23.85 -33.38
N VAL A 19 29.33 22.99 -34.40
CA VAL A 19 28.60 21.72 -34.48
C VAL A 19 29.06 20.74 -33.40
N MET A 20 30.35 20.72 -33.06
CA MET A 20 30.87 19.90 -31.96
C MET A 20 30.44 20.40 -30.59
N ALA A 21 30.33 21.73 -30.40
CA ALA A 21 29.79 22.35 -29.18
C ALA A 21 28.29 22.08 -29.02
N ILE A 22 27.50 22.09 -30.09
CA ILE A 22 26.08 21.75 -30.09
C ILE A 22 25.90 20.25 -29.83
N ALA A 23 26.74 19.38 -30.40
CA ALA A 23 26.71 17.95 -30.10
C ALA A 23 27.12 17.63 -28.64
N LEU A 24 28.06 18.37 -28.06
CA LEU A 24 28.45 18.23 -26.66
C LEU A 24 27.41 18.81 -25.71
N CYS A 25 26.63 19.84 -26.08
CA CYS A 25 25.48 20.31 -25.33
C CYS A 25 24.26 19.37 -25.43
N ALA A 26 24.05 18.73 -26.61
CA ALA A 26 22.99 17.75 -26.79
C ALA A 26 23.25 16.43 -26.02
N CYS A 27 24.53 16.08 -25.77
CA CYS A 27 24.91 14.88 -25.00
C CYS A 27 24.90 15.08 -23.47
N LYS A 28 24.53 16.26 -22.95
CA LYS A 28 24.45 16.56 -21.52
C LYS A 28 23.05 16.92 -21.04
N GLN A 29 22.01 16.54 -21.75
CA GLN A 29 20.75 16.30 -21.09
C GLN A 29 20.80 14.85 -20.57
N GLN A 30 21.60 14.64 -19.52
CA GLN A 30 21.33 13.53 -18.60
C GLN A 30 19.88 13.73 -18.19
N ALA A 31 19.00 12.82 -18.61
CA ALA A 31 17.63 12.79 -18.10
C ALA A 31 17.77 12.87 -16.59
N GLN A 32 17.27 13.93 -15.99
CA GLN A 32 17.30 14.09 -14.54
C GLN A 32 16.54 12.88 -14.01
N GLU A 33 17.24 11.95 -13.36
CA GLU A 33 16.63 10.74 -12.82
C GLU A 33 15.44 11.17 -11.98
N SER A 34 14.28 10.59 -12.25
CA SER A 34 13.07 10.90 -11.51
C SER A 34 13.29 10.56 -10.05
N GLN A 35 13.05 11.51 -9.16
CA GLN A 35 13.08 11.26 -7.72
C GLN A 35 11.89 10.39 -7.25
N TYR A 36 10.91 10.15 -8.14
CA TYR A 36 9.73 9.34 -7.87
C TYR A 36 9.94 7.91 -8.38
N ILE A 37 9.27 6.95 -7.73
CA ILE A 37 9.22 5.60 -8.27
C ILE A 37 8.36 5.60 -9.54
N SER A 38 8.86 4.97 -10.59
CA SER A 38 8.17 4.83 -11.88
C SER A 38 7.95 3.35 -12.22
N VAL A 39 7.17 3.11 -13.26
CA VAL A 39 7.05 1.78 -13.91
C VAL A 39 7.62 1.86 -15.31
N GLU A 40 8.60 1.02 -15.61
CA GLU A 40 9.22 0.90 -16.91
C GLU A 40 9.29 -0.56 -17.33
N ASN A 41 8.74 -0.89 -18.48
CA ASN A 41 8.70 -2.27 -19.01
C ASN A 41 8.10 -3.29 -18.04
N GLY A 42 7.14 -2.87 -17.22
CA GLY A 42 6.46 -3.72 -16.22
C GLY A 42 7.25 -3.93 -14.93
N HIS A 43 8.25 -3.12 -14.66
CA HIS A 43 9.05 -3.17 -13.44
C HIS A 43 9.07 -1.81 -12.74
N PHE A 44 9.11 -1.80 -11.41
CA PHE A 44 9.37 -0.58 -10.66
C PHE A 44 10.82 -0.13 -10.85
N MET A 45 10.97 1.18 -11.02
CA MET A 45 12.27 1.84 -11.08
C MET A 45 12.36 2.89 -9.98
N ARG A 46 13.51 2.96 -9.31
CA ARG A 46 13.83 3.96 -8.29
C ARG A 46 15.25 4.45 -8.53
N ASN A 47 15.43 5.77 -8.71
CA ASN A 47 16.73 6.37 -9.00
C ASN A 47 17.44 5.66 -10.19
N GLY A 48 16.70 5.38 -11.28
CA GLY A 48 17.23 4.73 -12.48
C GLY A 48 17.58 3.24 -12.34
N LYS A 49 17.21 2.59 -11.22
CA LYS A 49 17.49 1.17 -10.96
C LYS A 49 16.22 0.39 -10.70
N PRO A 50 16.19 -0.92 -11.02
CA PRO A 50 15.08 -1.77 -10.62
C PRO A 50 14.82 -1.72 -9.12
N TYR A 51 13.55 -1.59 -8.74
CA TYR A 51 13.12 -1.54 -7.36
C TYR A 51 12.25 -2.74 -7.03
N TYR A 52 12.80 -3.67 -6.27
CA TYR A 52 12.10 -4.79 -5.66
C TYR A 52 12.17 -4.62 -4.15
N TYR A 53 11.12 -4.98 -3.41
CA TYR A 53 11.10 -4.69 -1.99
C TYR A 53 10.40 -5.74 -1.14
N VAL A 54 10.75 -5.77 0.13
CA VAL A 54 9.97 -6.30 1.23
C VAL A 54 9.53 -5.11 2.06
N GLY A 55 8.23 -4.92 2.15
CA GLY A 55 7.60 -3.88 2.95
C GLY A 55 6.72 -4.48 4.04
N THR A 56 6.05 -3.62 4.76
CA THR A 56 5.08 -4.02 5.77
C THR A 56 3.87 -3.09 5.79
N ASN A 57 2.75 -3.59 6.29
CA ASN A 57 1.64 -2.74 6.69
C ASN A 57 1.97 -2.06 8.02
N PHE A 58 1.75 -0.75 8.06
CA PHE A 58 1.95 0.12 9.21
C PHE A 58 0.84 1.16 9.25
N TRP A 59 -0.42 0.67 9.17
CA TRP A 59 -1.60 1.49 8.93
C TRP A 59 -1.78 2.60 9.97
N TYR A 60 -1.35 2.39 11.21
CA TYR A 60 -1.50 3.35 12.32
C TYR A 60 -0.40 4.43 12.37
N GLY A 61 0.49 4.48 11.39
CA GLY A 61 1.65 5.37 11.41
C GLY A 61 1.31 6.86 11.51
N ALA A 62 0.22 7.32 10.88
CA ALA A 62 -0.22 8.70 10.99
C ALA A 62 -0.71 9.05 12.41
N ILE A 63 -1.42 8.13 13.07
CA ILE A 63 -1.85 8.31 14.45
C ILE A 63 -0.64 8.34 15.38
N LEU A 64 0.29 7.40 15.21
CA LEU A 64 1.51 7.30 16.01
C LEU A 64 2.38 8.56 15.86
N GLY A 65 2.42 9.18 14.67
CA GLY A 65 3.13 10.42 14.38
C GLY A 65 2.45 11.68 14.92
N SER A 66 1.23 11.58 15.45
CA SER A 66 0.48 12.72 15.99
C SER A 66 0.94 13.11 17.40
N GLU A 67 0.57 14.33 17.83
CA GLU A 67 0.76 14.81 19.20
C GLU A 67 -0.52 14.68 20.05
N GLY A 68 -1.50 13.92 19.52
CA GLY A 68 -2.78 13.68 20.20
C GLY A 68 -2.92 12.27 20.73
N GLN A 69 -4.18 11.87 20.94
CA GLN A 69 -4.54 10.53 21.39
C GLN A 69 -3.95 9.46 20.47
N GLY A 70 -3.28 8.47 21.03
CA GLY A 70 -2.63 7.38 20.31
C GLY A 70 -1.28 7.75 19.68
N GLY A 71 -0.84 9.02 19.79
CA GLY A 71 0.44 9.49 19.29
C GLY A 71 1.60 9.12 20.23
N ASP A 72 2.73 8.74 19.61
CA ASP A 72 4.01 8.49 20.28
C ASP A 72 5.12 8.62 19.25
N ARG A 73 5.64 9.82 19.10
CA ARG A 73 6.69 10.14 18.13
C ARG A 73 8.03 9.46 18.42
N ASP A 74 8.34 9.26 19.70
CA ASP A 74 9.58 8.56 20.10
C ASP A 74 9.50 7.09 19.68
N ARG A 75 8.36 6.44 19.89
CA ARG A 75 8.10 5.11 19.38
C ARG A 75 8.14 5.10 17.84
N LEU A 76 7.50 6.05 17.17
CA LEU A 76 7.51 6.12 15.69
C LEU A 76 8.93 6.13 15.14
N VAL A 77 9.78 7.01 15.66
CA VAL A 77 11.19 7.11 15.24
C VAL A 77 11.92 5.78 15.45
N LYS A 78 11.72 5.16 16.62
CA LYS A 78 12.34 3.87 16.94
C LYS A 78 11.86 2.73 16.02
N GLU A 79 10.56 2.69 15.67
CA GLU A 79 9.99 1.71 14.73
C GLU A 79 10.59 1.90 13.33
N LEU A 80 10.64 3.14 12.83
CA LEU A 80 11.21 3.44 11.52
C LEU A 80 12.71 3.12 11.45
N ASP A 81 13.47 3.40 12.52
CA ASP A 81 14.90 3.05 12.60
C ASP A 81 15.11 1.53 12.53
N GLU A 82 14.28 0.76 13.24
CA GLU A 82 14.36 -0.71 13.21
C GLU A 82 13.98 -1.28 11.86
N MET A 83 12.89 -0.80 11.25
CA MET A 83 12.50 -1.21 9.89
C MET A 83 13.63 -0.90 8.90
N LYS A 84 14.21 0.29 8.95
CA LYS A 84 15.34 0.68 8.10
C LYS A 84 16.57 -0.21 8.31
N ARG A 85 16.90 -0.51 9.56
CA ARG A 85 18.01 -1.43 9.93
C ARG A 85 17.79 -2.82 9.33
N MET A 86 16.55 -3.29 9.28
CA MET A 86 16.20 -4.57 8.66
C MET A 86 16.21 -4.51 7.13
N GLY A 87 16.17 -3.30 6.52
CA GLY A 87 16.09 -3.09 5.08
C GLY A 87 14.65 -3.04 4.54
N ILE A 88 13.67 -2.85 5.43
CA ILE A 88 12.28 -2.56 5.07
C ILE A 88 12.20 -1.07 4.75
N ASP A 89 11.88 -0.72 3.51
CA ASP A 89 11.85 0.66 3.01
C ASP A 89 10.49 1.07 2.40
N ASN A 90 9.50 0.18 2.44
CA ASN A 90 8.17 0.40 1.87
C ASN A 90 7.09 0.13 2.94
N LEU A 91 6.30 1.15 3.23
CA LEU A 91 5.23 1.05 4.23
C LEU A 91 3.87 1.34 3.61
N ARG A 92 2.91 0.45 3.85
CA ARG A 92 1.52 0.68 3.47
C ARG A 92 0.78 1.31 4.64
N ILE A 93 0.22 2.50 4.42
CA ILE A 93 -0.26 3.44 5.44
C ILE A 93 -1.72 3.80 5.16
N LEU A 94 -2.58 3.73 6.19
CA LEU A 94 -3.89 4.35 6.17
C LEU A 94 -3.72 5.87 6.32
N VAL A 95 -4.28 6.65 5.39
CA VAL A 95 -4.25 8.11 5.51
C VAL A 95 -5.01 8.56 6.77
N GLY A 96 -6.18 7.98 7.02
CA GLY A 96 -6.92 8.16 8.25
C GLY A 96 -8.24 7.38 8.24
N SER A 97 -8.83 7.22 9.42
CA SER A 97 -10.14 6.60 9.56
C SER A 97 -11.27 7.63 9.51
N ASP A 98 -12.47 7.19 9.14
CA ASP A 98 -13.66 8.02 9.00
C ASP A 98 -14.74 7.66 10.03
N GLY A 99 -15.55 8.65 10.41
CA GLY A 99 -16.76 8.51 11.20
C GLY A 99 -16.62 8.87 12.66
N GLU A 100 -17.70 8.63 13.40
CA GLU A 100 -17.81 8.98 14.81
C GLU A 100 -16.85 8.19 15.71
N ARG A 101 -16.49 8.79 16.85
CA ARG A 101 -15.70 8.15 17.90
C ARG A 101 -16.57 7.25 18.78
N GLY A 102 -15.94 6.40 19.60
CA GLY A 102 -16.61 5.55 20.57
C GLY A 102 -17.20 4.28 19.98
N VAL A 103 -16.81 3.88 18.78
CA VAL A 103 -17.17 2.59 18.18
C VAL A 103 -16.07 1.58 18.48
N THR A 104 -16.36 0.59 19.31
CA THR A 104 -15.39 -0.35 19.92
C THR A 104 -14.49 -1.06 18.88
N THR A 105 -15.01 -1.40 17.69
CA THR A 105 -14.30 -2.17 16.66
C THR A 105 -13.71 -1.29 15.58
N LYS A 106 -13.69 0.03 15.77
CA LYS A 106 -13.18 0.98 14.78
C LYS A 106 -11.93 1.71 15.27
N VAL A 107 -11.05 2.02 14.34
CA VAL A 107 -9.84 2.81 14.61
C VAL A 107 -10.19 4.22 15.09
N GLU A 108 -9.62 4.61 16.21
CA GLU A 108 -9.78 5.91 16.84
C GLU A 108 -8.41 6.44 17.34
N PRO A 109 -8.09 7.73 17.18
CA PRO A 109 -8.95 8.83 16.72
C PRO A 109 -9.19 8.80 15.20
N THR A 110 -10.31 9.37 14.79
CA THR A 110 -10.67 9.49 13.36
C THR A 110 -10.07 10.73 12.74
N LEU A 111 -9.71 10.63 11.46
CA LEU A 111 -9.28 11.78 10.67
C LEU A 111 -10.47 12.62 10.22
N GLN A 112 -11.55 11.98 9.77
CA GLN A 112 -12.73 12.64 9.22
C GLN A 112 -13.96 12.24 10.03
N GLU A 113 -14.39 13.08 10.96
CA GLU A 113 -15.57 12.80 11.82
C GLU A 113 -16.89 12.97 11.06
N ALA A 114 -16.93 13.92 10.14
CA ALA A 114 -18.01 14.15 9.17
C ALA A 114 -17.40 14.61 7.85
N PRO A 115 -18.10 14.49 6.71
CA PRO A 115 -17.55 14.91 5.42
C PRO A 115 -17.03 16.35 5.45
N GLY A 116 -15.75 16.52 5.12
CA GLY A 116 -15.08 17.83 5.14
C GLY A 116 -14.67 18.35 6.52
N VAL A 117 -14.91 17.58 7.60
CA VAL A 117 -14.49 17.95 8.96
C VAL A 117 -13.28 17.08 9.36
N TYR A 118 -12.10 17.66 9.26
CA TYR A 118 -10.84 16.95 9.42
C TYR A 118 -10.15 17.23 10.75
N ASN A 119 -9.58 16.18 11.33
CA ASN A 119 -8.76 16.26 12.53
C ASN A 119 -7.32 16.68 12.16
N ASP A 120 -7.01 17.95 12.41
CA ASP A 120 -5.70 18.51 12.09
C ASP A 120 -4.54 17.84 12.84
N THR A 121 -4.79 17.29 14.01
CA THR A 121 -3.79 16.52 14.79
C THR A 121 -3.33 15.27 14.05
N ILE A 122 -4.25 14.53 13.42
CA ILE A 122 -3.92 13.35 12.63
C ILE A 122 -3.24 13.74 11.31
N LEU A 123 -3.70 14.82 10.68
CA LEU A 123 -3.02 15.37 9.49
C LEU A 123 -1.57 15.78 9.80
N ALA A 124 -1.33 16.42 10.95
CA ALA A 124 0.02 16.71 11.41
C ALA A 124 0.84 15.44 11.67
N GLY A 125 0.21 14.39 12.18
CA GLY A 125 0.84 13.10 12.38
C GLY A 125 1.27 12.45 11.07
N LEU A 126 0.43 12.52 10.03
CA LEU A 126 0.79 12.04 8.68
C LEU A 126 1.95 12.85 8.09
N ASP A 127 1.92 14.18 8.23
CA ASP A 127 3.02 15.05 7.81
C ASP A 127 4.34 14.66 8.49
N TYR A 128 4.29 14.42 9.81
CA TYR A 128 5.45 14.02 10.59
C TYR A 128 5.99 12.65 10.19
N LEU A 129 5.10 11.68 9.98
CA LEU A 129 5.45 10.35 9.48
C LEU A 129 6.18 10.43 8.13
N LEU A 130 5.62 11.16 7.16
CA LEU A 130 6.22 11.29 5.83
C LEU A 130 7.58 12.00 5.88
N MET A 131 7.73 13.01 6.74
CA MET A 131 9.03 13.65 6.98
C MET A 131 10.06 12.65 7.53
N GLU A 132 9.70 11.87 8.55
CA GLU A 132 10.59 10.89 9.17
C GLU A 132 10.92 9.73 8.22
N MET A 133 9.97 9.30 7.39
CA MET A 133 10.21 8.32 6.33
C MET A 133 11.18 8.86 5.27
N GLY A 134 10.98 10.10 4.82
CA GLY A 134 11.87 10.75 3.85
C GLY A 134 13.32 10.87 4.33
N LYS A 135 13.55 11.20 5.61
CA LYS A 135 14.89 11.21 6.22
C LYS A 135 15.62 9.85 6.15
N ARG A 136 14.85 8.76 6.07
CA ARG A 136 15.36 7.39 6.05
C ARG A 136 15.35 6.76 4.66
N ASP A 137 15.01 7.53 3.62
CA ASP A 137 14.84 7.04 2.26
C ASP A 137 13.83 5.87 2.20
N MET A 138 12.73 6.00 2.95
CA MET A 138 11.58 5.09 2.95
C MET A 138 10.44 5.71 2.17
N VAL A 139 9.57 4.87 1.61
CA VAL A 139 8.42 5.31 0.82
C VAL A 139 7.11 4.75 1.35
N ALA A 140 6.05 5.55 1.22
CA ALA A 140 4.70 5.22 1.64
C ALA A 140 3.79 4.88 0.46
N VAL A 141 2.99 3.82 0.61
CA VAL A 141 1.78 3.57 -0.16
C VAL A 141 0.61 4.05 0.69
N LEU A 142 -0.07 5.10 0.25
CA LEU A 142 -1.12 5.78 1.01
C LEU A 142 -2.49 5.38 0.50
N TYR A 143 -3.27 4.60 1.28
CA TYR A 143 -4.64 4.26 0.90
C TYR A 143 -5.68 5.20 1.52
N LEU A 144 -6.65 5.58 0.69
CA LEU A 144 -7.56 6.71 0.91
C LEU A 144 -8.95 6.30 1.40
N ASN A 145 -9.34 5.04 1.22
CA ASN A 145 -10.68 4.54 1.54
C ASN A 145 -10.57 3.13 2.12
N ASN A 146 -11.67 2.58 2.60
CA ASN A 146 -11.76 1.20 3.06
C ASN A 146 -13.13 0.62 2.75
N SER A 147 -13.18 -0.61 2.27
CA SER A 147 -14.45 -1.30 2.11
C SER A 147 -14.97 -1.88 3.43
N TRP A 148 -14.08 -2.09 4.41
CA TRP A 148 -14.38 -2.64 5.73
C TRP A 148 -14.59 -1.57 6.79
N GLU A 149 -15.41 -1.88 7.79
CA GLU A 149 -15.89 -0.96 8.81
C GLU A 149 -14.83 -0.42 9.76
N TRP A 150 -13.75 -1.15 9.94
CA TRP A 150 -12.76 -0.86 10.99
C TRP A 150 -12.05 0.51 10.85
N SER A 151 -12.10 1.11 9.66
CA SER A 151 -11.65 2.48 9.47
C SER A 151 -12.67 3.39 8.76
N GLY A 152 -13.94 3.02 8.73
CA GLY A 152 -15.02 3.82 8.15
C GLY A 152 -15.22 3.56 6.65
N GLY A 153 -14.75 4.48 5.79
CA GLY A 153 -14.77 4.28 4.35
C GLY A 153 -16.17 4.15 3.75
N TYR A 154 -16.44 3.06 3.02
CA TYR A 154 -17.72 2.83 2.32
C TYR A 154 -18.94 3.12 3.19
N SER A 155 -18.98 2.58 4.40
CA SER A 155 -20.09 2.77 5.33
C SER A 155 -20.28 4.22 5.74
N PHE A 156 -19.17 4.93 5.97
CA PHE A 156 -19.19 6.36 6.31
C PHE A 156 -19.78 7.21 5.19
N TYR A 157 -19.29 7.04 3.96
CA TYR A 157 -19.78 7.80 2.83
C TYR A 157 -21.26 7.48 2.50
N LEU A 158 -21.65 6.23 2.60
CA LEU A 158 -23.05 5.81 2.40
C LEU A 158 -23.99 6.43 3.42
N GLN A 159 -23.62 6.42 4.71
CA GLN A 159 -24.44 7.05 5.76
C GLN A 159 -24.64 8.55 5.47
N HIS A 160 -23.57 9.24 5.12
CA HIS A 160 -23.64 10.68 4.80
C HIS A 160 -24.27 10.99 3.43
N ALA A 161 -24.33 10.00 2.55
CA ALA A 161 -25.10 10.09 1.30
C ALA A 161 -26.61 9.85 1.50
N GLY A 162 -27.04 9.51 2.71
CA GLY A 162 -28.44 9.30 3.05
C GLY A 162 -28.93 7.86 2.87
N ALA A 163 -28.02 6.88 2.76
CA ALA A 163 -28.37 5.47 2.63
C ALA A 163 -28.85 4.82 3.95
N GLY A 164 -28.79 5.54 5.07
CA GLY A 164 -29.13 5.04 6.39
C GLY A 164 -27.91 4.66 7.21
N LYS A 165 -28.15 4.14 8.42
CA LYS A 165 -27.10 3.70 9.34
C LYS A 165 -26.51 2.37 8.87
N ALA A 166 -25.17 2.29 8.79
CA ALA A 166 -24.51 1.04 8.47
C ALA A 166 -24.63 0.01 9.61
N PRO A 167 -24.90 -1.26 9.30
CA PRO A 167 -24.82 -2.34 10.28
C PRO A 167 -23.41 -2.43 10.88
N ARG A 168 -23.32 -2.84 12.13
CA ARG A 168 -22.05 -3.12 12.82
C ARG A 168 -21.78 -4.62 12.79
N PRO A 169 -20.69 -5.11 12.19
CA PRO A 169 -20.43 -6.55 12.07
C PRO A 169 -20.38 -7.30 13.42
N ASN A 170 -19.88 -6.67 14.47
CA ASN A 170 -19.85 -7.26 15.81
C ASN A 170 -21.24 -7.39 16.50
N GLU A 171 -22.24 -6.65 16.03
CA GLU A 171 -23.62 -6.67 16.55
C GLU A 171 -24.56 -7.42 15.60
N GLU A 172 -24.45 -7.19 14.29
CA GLU A 172 -25.40 -7.64 13.27
C GLU A 172 -24.79 -8.66 12.28
N GLY A 173 -23.47 -8.89 12.36
CA GLY A 173 -22.73 -9.81 11.50
C GLY A 173 -22.28 -9.20 10.16
N TYR A 174 -21.21 -9.79 9.61
CA TYR A 174 -20.65 -9.37 8.33
C TYR A 174 -21.63 -9.47 7.14
N PRO A 175 -22.54 -10.49 7.04
CA PRO A 175 -23.49 -10.51 5.94
C PRO A 175 -24.39 -9.28 5.86
N ALA A 176 -24.86 -8.75 7.00
CA ALA A 176 -25.66 -7.53 7.04
C ALA A 176 -24.84 -6.30 6.58
N TYR A 177 -23.62 -6.18 7.04
CA TYR A 177 -22.69 -5.14 6.64
C TYR A 177 -22.40 -5.19 5.13
N MET A 178 -22.02 -6.36 4.62
CA MET A 178 -21.67 -6.54 3.20
C MET A 178 -22.87 -6.22 2.28
N ASN A 179 -24.09 -6.63 2.65
CA ASN A 179 -25.30 -6.26 1.91
C ASN A 179 -25.53 -4.74 1.89
N PHE A 180 -25.25 -4.05 3.00
CA PHE A 180 -25.38 -2.60 3.07
C PHE A 180 -24.34 -1.90 2.19
N VAL A 181 -23.08 -2.26 2.29
CA VAL A 181 -22.00 -1.58 1.56
C VAL A 181 -21.92 -1.94 0.08
N ALA A 182 -22.58 -3.00 -0.38
CA ALA A 182 -22.68 -3.34 -1.80
C ALA A 182 -23.28 -2.18 -2.64
N GLN A 183 -24.16 -1.36 -2.07
CA GLN A 183 -24.72 -0.19 -2.76
C GLN A 183 -23.70 0.93 -3.00
N TYR A 184 -22.50 0.89 -2.36
CA TYR A 184 -21.48 1.90 -2.56
C TYR A 184 -21.04 1.99 -4.02
N ALA A 185 -20.88 0.87 -4.70
CA ALA A 185 -20.41 0.82 -6.08
C ALA A 185 -21.24 1.70 -7.04
N SER A 186 -22.54 1.84 -6.79
CA SER A 186 -23.47 2.63 -7.63
C SER A 186 -23.96 3.93 -6.98
N ASN A 187 -23.50 4.27 -5.77
CA ASN A 187 -23.95 5.47 -5.06
C ASN A 187 -23.08 6.69 -5.40
N THR A 188 -23.49 7.44 -6.43
CA THR A 188 -22.74 8.61 -6.91
C THR A 188 -22.58 9.71 -5.86
N LYS A 189 -23.54 9.87 -4.95
CA LYS A 189 -23.45 10.87 -3.87
C LYS A 189 -22.37 10.48 -2.85
N ALA A 190 -22.25 9.21 -2.52
CA ALA A 190 -21.16 8.69 -1.69
C ALA A 190 -19.80 8.88 -2.37
N HIS A 191 -19.74 8.66 -3.69
CA HIS A 191 -18.51 8.90 -4.46
C HIS A 191 -18.09 10.36 -4.45
N GLU A 192 -19.00 11.33 -4.60
CA GLU A 192 -18.66 12.74 -4.55
C GLU A 192 -18.08 13.16 -3.20
N LEU A 193 -18.61 12.65 -2.09
CA LEU A 193 -18.05 12.89 -0.75
C LEU A 193 -16.63 12.32 -0.64
N PHE A 194 -16.38 11.15 -1.19
CA PHE A 194 -15.06 10.58 -1.27
C PHE A 194 -14.12 11.38 -2.17
N TYR A 195 -14.57 11.85 -3.31
CA TYR A 195 -13.77 12.67 -4.23
C TYR A 195 -13.36 14.01 -3.61
N ASP A 196 -14.22 14.63 -2.79
CA ASP A 196 -13.86 15.83 -2.04
C ASP A 196 -12.75 15.56 -1.04
N TYR A 197 -12.79 14.43 -0.36
CA TYR A 197 -11.71 13.96 0.51
C TYR A 197 -10.41 13.72 -0.28
N VAL A 198 -10.47 13.08 -1.42
CA VAL A 198 -9.30 12.87 -2.30
C VAL A 198 -8.66 14.21 -2.68
N ARG A 199 -9.46 15.18 -3.13
CA ARG A 199 -8.97 16.52 -3.49
C ARG A 199 -8.28 17.19 -2.30
N PHE A 200 -8.86 17.08 -1.12
CA PHE A 200 -8.31 17.65 0.09
C PHE A 200 -6.95 17.04 0.47
N ILE A 201 -6.85 15.73 0.49
CA ILE A 201 -5.60 15.04 0.88
C ILE A 201 -4.50 15.27 -0.16
N LEU A 202 -4.78 15.10 -1.44
CA LEU A 202 -3.77 15.29 -2.49
C LEU A 202 -3.34 16.77 -2.62
N GLY A 203 -4.21 17.71 -2.26
CA GLY A 203 -3.90 19.14 -2.24
C GLY A 203 -3.05 19.60 -1.05
N ARG A 204 -2.73 18.68 -0.11
CA ARG A 204 -2.03 19.06 1.12
C ARG A 204 -0.56 19.42 0.87
N THR A 205 -0.09 20.38 1.66
CA THR A 205 1.34 20.70 1.84
C THR A 205 1.77 20.24 3.22
N ASN A 206 2.84 19.44 3.28
CA ASN A 206 3.42 18.95 4.54
C ASN A 206 3.93 20.13 5.38
N ARG A 207 3.44 20.27 6.60
CA ARG A 207 3.77 21.41 7.48
C ARG A 207 5.22 21.42 7.97
N TYR A 208 5.90 20.27 7.99
CA TYR A 208 7.27 20.16 8.48
C TYR A 208 8.31 20.32 7.36
N THR A 209 7.98 19.87 6.14
CA THR A 209 8.90 19.89 5.01
C THR A 209 8.61 21.02 4.01
N GLY A 210 7.40 21.58 4.04
CA GLY A 210 6.92 22.55 3.05
C GLY A 210 6.67 21.97 1.67
N LYS A 211 6.81 20.64 1.47
CA LYS A 211 6.55 19.97 0.20
C LYS A 211 5.06 19.72 0.04
N LYS A 212 4.54 19.92 -1.17
CA LYS A 212 3.21 19.41 -1.52
C LYS A 212 3.26 17.88 -1.54
N TYR A 213 2.18 17.22 -1.15
CA TYR A 213 2.10 15.76 -1.19
C TYR A 213 2.32 15.22 -2.61
N THR A 214 1.81 15.93 -3.62
CA THR A 214 2.03 15.60 -5.04
C THR A 214 3.48 15.79 -5.51
N GLU A 215 4.36 16.32 -4.66
CA GLU A 215 5.77 16.60 -4.95
C GLU A 215 6.72 15.92 -3.92
N ASP A 216 6.19 15.09 -3.02
CA ASP A 216 6.97 14.45 -1.97
C ASP A 216 7.47 13.05 -2.39
N PRO A 217 8.78 12.85 -2.61
CA PRO A 217 9.31 11.55 -3.02
C PRO A 217 9.24 10.48 -1.92
N ALA A 218 8.86 10.83 -0.68
CA ALA A 218 8.54 9.87 0.36
C ALA A 218 7.20 9.15 0.10
N ILE A 219 6.40 9.62 -0.85
CA ILE A 219 5.20 8.93 -1.32
C ILE A 219 5.56 8.12 -2.57
N MET A 220 5.28 6.83 -2.57
CA MET A 220 5.39 5.98 -3.75
C MET A 220 4.11 6.01 -4.56
N SER A 221 2.98 5.83 -3.89
CA SER A 221 1.71 5.55 -4.55
C SER A 221 0.52 6.05 -3.75
N TRP A 222 -0.48 6.55 -4.48
CA TRP A 222 -1.84 6.70 -4.00
C TRP A 222 -2.60 5.40 -4.28
N GLN A 223 -3.31 4.93 -3.28
CA GLN A 223 -4.12 3.73 -3.39
C GLN A 223 -5.59 4.09 -3.15
N ILE A 224 -6.48 3.68 -4.06
CA ILE A 224 -7.89 4.08 -4.02
C ILE A 224 -8.53 3.67 -2.70
N GLY A 225 -8.23 2.45 -2.22
CA GLY A 225 -8.73 2.01 -0.93
C GLY A 225 -8.06 0.74 -0.41
N ASN A 226 -8.43 0.37 0.81
CA ASN A 226 -8.15 -0.94 1.34
C ASN A 226 -9.25 -1.90 0.88
N GLU A 227 -8.85 -2.90 0.12
CA GLU A 227 -9.71 -4.00 -0.35
C GLU A 227 -11.03 -3.54 -0.99
N PRO A 228 -11.00 -2.62 -2.00
CA PRO A 228 -12.22 -2.26 -2.70
C PRO A 228 -12.92 -3.50 -3.24
N ARG A 229 -14.22 -3.64 -2.95
CA ARG A 229 -15.07 -4.74 -3.40
C ARG A 229 -16.37 -4.26 -4.00
N ALA A 230 -16.89 -5.05 -4.95
CA ALA A 230 -18.24 -4.88 -5.45
C ALA A 230 -19.30 -5.39 -4.47
N PHE A 231 -18.99 -6.42 -3.66
CA PHE A 231 -19.87 -7.13 -2.72
C PHE A 231 -21.10 -7.82 -3.35
N ALA A 232 -21.31 -7.66 -4.65
CA ALA A 232 -22.36 -8.34 -5.40
C ALA A 232 -22.00 -8.36 -6.88
N LYS A 233 -22.34 -9.45 -7.59
CA LYS A 233 -22.00 -9.60 -9.02
C LYS A 233 -22.69 -8.56 -9.89
N GLU A 234 -23.91 -8.20 -9.58
CA GLU A 234 -24.67 -7.15 -10.28
C GLU A 234 -24.06 -5.76 -10.13
N GLN A 235 -23.21 -5.54 -9.13
CA GLN A 235 -22.51 -4.28 -8.90
C GLN A 235 -21.18 -4.17 -9.66
N LEU A 236 -20.68 -5.24 -10.27
CA LEU A 236 -19.39 -5.23 -10.97
C LEU A 236 -19.26 -4.11 -12.00
N PRO A 237 -20.24 -3.85 -12.89
CA PRO A 237 -20.10 -2.76 -13.85
C PRO A 237 -20.00 -1.37 -13.20
N ALA A 238 -20.75 -1.13 -12.14
CA ALA A 238 -20.70 0.12 -11.38
C ALA A 238 -19.38 0.26 -10.59
N PHE A 239 -18.88 -0.83 -10.05
CA PHE A 239 -17.61 -0.93 -9.35
C PHE A 239 -16.43 -0.59 -10.27
N GLU A 240 -16.36 -1.19 -11.47
CA GLU A 240 -15.35 -0.90 -12.47
C GLU A 240 -15.39 0.59 -12.88
N LYS A 241 -16.58 1.14 -13.09
CA LYS A 241 -16.77 2.56 -13.42
C LYS A 241 -16.26 3.47 -12.31
N TRP A 242 -16.63 3.20 -11.05
CA TRP A 242 -16.17 3.98 -9.91
C TRP A 242 -14.65 3.97 -9.77
N LEU A 243 -14.00 2.81 -9.91
CA LEU A 243 -12.52 2.71 -9.84
C LEU A 243 -11.85 3.52 -10.95
N ALA A 244 -12.40 3.48 -12.17
CA ALA A 244 -11.88 4.27 -13.29
C ALA A 244 -12.06 5.79 -13.04
N GLU A 245 -13.17 6.23 -12.49
CA GLU A 245 -13.42 7.64 -12.13
C GLU A 245 -12.47 8.09 -11.00
N ALA A 246 -12.31 7.28 -9.94
CA ALA A 246 -11.43 7.58 -8.83
C ALA A 246 -9.96 7.68 -9.28
N SER A 247 -9.47 6.73 -10.08
CA SER A 247 -8.10 6.75 -10.61
C SER A 247 -7.87 7.95 -11.53
N ALA A 248 -8.85 8.30 -12.36
CA ALA A 248 -8.78 9.48 -13.23
C ALA A 248 -8.73 10.79 -12.43
N LEU A 249 -9.50 10.89 -11.35
CA LEU A 249 -9.45 12.05 -10.45
C LEU A 249 -8.06 12.17 -9.81
N ILE A 250 -7.53 11.12 -9.21
CA ILE A 250 -6.20 11.12 -8.60
C ILE A 250 -5.16 11.54 -9.64
N ARG A 251 -5.17 10.93 -10.83
CA ARG A 251 -4.23 11.24 -11.92
C ARG A 251 -4.38 12.69 -12.43
N SER A 252 -5.57 13.26 -12.34
CA SER A 252 -5.77 14.66 -12.73
C SER A 252 -5.06 15.63 -11.79
N ILE A 253 -4.92 15.28 -10.51
CA ILE A 253 -4.29 16.09 -9.46
C ILE A 253 -2.78 15.80 -9.39
N ASP A 254 -2.41 14.51 -9.44
CA ASP A 254 -1.03 14.05 -9.26
C ASP A 254 -0.51 13.34 -10.52
N LYS A 255 0.56 13.91 -11.10
CA LYS A 255 1.24 13.37 -12.29
C LYS A 255 2.52 12.61 -11.95
N ASN A 256 2.96 12.67 -10.71
CA ASN A 256 4.27 12.19 -10.28
C ASN A 256 4.21 10.79 -9.66
N HIS A 257 3.21 10.53 -8.81
CA HIS A 257 3.15 9.29 -8.05
C HIS A 257 2.37 8.19 -8.78
N LEU A 258 2.65 6.96 -8.41
CA LEU A 258 1.94 5.79 -8.89
C LEU A 258 0.52 5.75 -8.31
N ILE A 259 -0.35 5.02 -8.98
CA ILE A 259 -1.73 4.77 -8.54
C ILE A 259 -1.99 3.27 -8.58
N SER A 260 -2.59 2.75 -7.52
CA SER A 260 -3.07 1.38 -7.46
C SER A 260 -4.47 1.30 -6.83
N ILE A 261 -5.10 0.15 -6.97
CA ILE A 261 -6.47 -0.06 -6.48
C ILE A 261 -6.47 -0.38 -4.99
N GLY A 262 -5.55 -1.24 -4.54
CA GLY A 262 -5.54 -1.86 -3.22
C GLY A 262 -6.42 -3.10 -3.12
N SER A 263 -6.60 -3.78 -4.25
CA SER A 263 -7.49 -4.94 -4.40
C SER A 263 -6.91 -6.20 -3.79
N GLU A 264 -7.78 -7.07 -3.27
CA GLU A 264 -7.43 -8.45 -2.90
C GLU A 264 -7.14 -9.35 -4.12
N GLY A 265 -7.41 -8.85 -5.32
CA GLY A 265 -7.41 -9.64 -6.55
C GLY A 265 -8.83 -10.03 -6.97
N SER A 266 -9.00 -11.24 -7.49
CA SER A 266 -10.31 -11.72 -7.95
C SER A 266 -11.38 -11.76 -6.83
N TRP A 267 -11.00 -11.90 -5.58
CA TRP A 267 -11.92 -11.82 -4.44
C TRP A 267 -12.68 -10.48 -4.39
N GLY A 268 -11.98 -9.37 -4.62
CA GLY A 268 -12.61 -8.04 -4.72
C GLY A 268 -13.58 -7.89 -5.90
N CYS A 269 -13.46 -8.76 -6.88
CA CYS A 269 -14.26 -8.83 -8.10
C CYS A 269 -15.25 -10.01 -8.12
N GLU A 270 -15.74 -10.47 -6.96
CA GLU A 270 -16.67 -11.61 -6.85
C GLU A 270 -16.14 -12.89 -7.55
N ASN A 271 -14.83 -13.13 -7.49
CA ASN A 271 -14.09 -14.19 -8.18
C ASN A 271 -14.12 -14.10 -9.72
N ASP A 272 -14.41 -12.95 -10.29
CA ASP A 272 -14.35 -12.68 -11.72
C ASP A 272 -12.95 -12.16 -12.11
N TYR A 273 -12.11 -13.05 -12.68
CA TYR A 273 -10.77 -12.71 -13.16
C TYR A 273 -10.80 -11.74 -14.35
N ASP A 274 -11.84 -11.78 -15.18
CA ASP A 274 -11.96 -10.84 -16.31
C ASP A 274 -12.25 -9.41 -15.80
N CYS A 275 -13.07 -9.27 -14.75
CA CYS A 275 -13.24 -8.00 -14.06
C CYS A 275 -11.91 -7.51 -13.46
N TYR A 276 -11.18 -8.37 -12.76
CA TYR A 276 -9.87 -8.01 -12.21
C TYR A 276 -8.89 -7.55 -13.31
N GLU A 277 -8.85 -8.25 -14.45
CA GLU A 277 -8.03 -7.84 -15.58
C GLU A 277 -8.46 -6.44 -16.08
N ARG A 278 -9.76 -6.18 -16.26
CA ARG A 278 -10.24 -4.89 -16.76
C ARG A 278 -9.93 -3.73 -15.82
N ILE A 279 -10.09 -3.89 -14.50
CA ILE A 279 -9.75 -2.82 -13.54
C ILE A 279 -8.25 -2.57 -13.47
N CYS A 280 -7.43 -3.61 -13.59
CA CYS A 280 -5.97 -3.47 -13.66
C CYS A 280 -5.49 -2.90 -15.00
N ALA A 281 -6.24 -3.08 -16.08
CA ALA A 281 -5.92 -2.55 -17.40
C ALA A 281 -6.14 -1.03 -17.54
N ASP A 282 -6.87 -0.41 -16.60
CA ASP A 282 -7.10 1.04 -16.64
C ASP A 282 -5.77 1.79 -16.78
N LYS A 283 -5.76 2.80 -17.66
CA LYS A 283 -4.55 3.57 -18.01
C LYS A 283 -3.95 4.37 -16.87
N ASN A 284 -4.74 4.67 -15.84
CA ASN A 284 -4.29 5.42 -14.66
C ASN A 284 -3.78 4.51 -13.54
N ILE A 285 -4.02 3.21 -13.62
CA ILE A 285 -3.52 2.21 -12.67
C ILE A 285 -2.14 1.74 -13.14
N ASP A 286 -1.14 1.94 -12.30
CA ASP A 286 0.26 1.67 -12.66
C ASP A 286 0.72 0.25 -12.32
N TYR A 287 0.14 -0.36 -11.29
CA TYR A 287 0.47 -1.72 -10.86
C TYR A 287 -0.72 -2.43 -10.21
N CYS A 288 -0.66 -3.73 -10.17
CA CYS A 288 -1.71 -4.61 -9.66
C CYS A 288 -1.43 -5.03 -8.23
N ASN A 289 -2.48 -5.35 -7.49
CA ASN A 289 -2.42 -5.77 -6.10
C ASN A 289 -3.09 -7.12 -5.90
N VAL A 290 -2.61 -7.88 -4.91
CA VAL A 290 -3.30 -9.03 -4.33
C VAL A 290 -3.10 -9.03 -2.82
N HIS A 291 -4.12 -9.50 -2.09
CA HIS A 291 -4.08 -9.80 -0.67
C HIS A 291 -4.41 -11.26 -0.47
N LEU A 292 -3.82 -11.91 0.52
CA LEU A 292 -4.05 -13.32 0.82
C LEU A 292 -4.18 -13.57 2.31
N TRP A 293 -5.35 -14.09 2.68
CA TRP A 293 -5.72 -14.39 4.05
C TRP A 293 -6.18 -15.84 4.21
N PRO A 294 -5.23 -16.83 4.28
CA PRO A 294 -5.58 -18.25 4.33
C PRO A 294 -6.56 -18.64 5.42
N TYR A 295 -6.44 -18.01 6.60
CA TYR A 295 -7.37 -18.22 7.70
C TYR A 295 -8.77 -17.69 7.36
N ASN A 296 -8.88 -16.43 6.95
CA ASN A 296 -10.15 -15.77 6.64
C ASN A 296 -10.88 -16.43 5.46
N TRP A 297 -10.11 -16.99 4.52
CA TRP A 297 -10.65 -17.67 3.33
C TRP A 297 -10.90 -19.17 3.53
N GLY A 298 -10.72 -19.68 4.76
CA GLY A 298 -10.96 -21.06 5.12
C GLY A 298 -9.93 -22.07 4.56
N TRP A 299 -8.78 -21.57 4.05
CA TRP A 299 -7.68 -22.42 3.61
C TRP A 299 -6.89 -23.01 4.80
N ALA A 300 -6.88 -22.28 5.91
CA ALA A 300 -6.37 -22.75 7.19
C ALA A 300 -7.47 -22.63 8.27
N LYS A 301 -7.59 -23.66 9.13
CA LYS A 301 -8.57 -23.67 10.21
C LYS A 301 -7.91 -23.26 11.53
N PRO A 302 -8.67 -22.64 12.46
CA PRO A 302 -8.13 -22.15 13.74
C PRO A 302 -7.43 -23.21 14.58
N ASP A 303 -7.98 -24.44 14.56
CA ASP A 303 -7.52 -25.59 15.35
C ASP A 303 -6.42 -26.41 14.65
N SER A 304 -6.08 -26.08 13.43
CA SER A 304 -5.21 -26.88 12.55
C SER A 304 -4.31 -26.00 11.66
N LEU A 305 -3.80 -24.89 12.19
CA LEU A 305 -3.01 -23.92 11.41
C LEU A 305 -1.75 -24.57 10.80
N ILE A 306 -1.03 -25.35 11.59
CA ILE A 306 0.22 -26.01 11.16
C ILE A 306 -0.09 -27.14 10.16
N GLU A 307 -1.08 -27.95 10.45
CA GLU A 307 -1.49 -29.09 9.61
C GLU A 307 -2.07 -28.64 8.26
N ASN A 308 -2.64 -27.44 8.21
CA ASN A 308 -3.19 -26.87 6.98
C ASN A 308 -2.18 -26.01 6.20
N LEU A 309 -0.94 -25.88 6.66
CA LEU A 309 0.06 -25.01 6.03
C LEU A 309 0.31 -25.35 4.57
N ASP A 310 0.51 -26.63 4.24
CA ASP A 310 0.74 -27.07 2.87
C ASP A 310 -0.44 -26.72 1.94
N ARG A 311 -1.68 -26.93 2.40
CA ARG A 311 -2.88 -26.53 1.64
C ARG A 311 -2.95 -25.01 1.45
N ALA A 312 -2.68 -24.25 2.49
CA ALA A 312 -2.64 -22.80 2.40
C ALA A 312 -1.59 -22.32 1.39
N CYS A 313 -0.41 -22.92 1.42
CA CYS A 313 0.67 -22.63 0.47
C CYS A 313 0.30 -22.97 -0.98
N GLN A 314 -0.31 -24.16 -1.21
CA GLN A 314 -0.75 -24.56 -2.54
C GLN A 314 -1.81 -23.60 -3.10
N ASN A 315 -2.86 -23.31 -2.32
CA ASN A 315 -3.92 -22.38 -2.74
C ASN A 315 -3.35 -20.97 -3.01
N THR A 316 -2.40 -20.53 -2.19
CA THR A 316 -1.69 -19.26 -2.39
C THR A 316 -0.98 -19.23 -3.74
N LYS A 317 -0.25 -20.30 -4.06
CA LYS A 317 0.45 -20.37 -5.36
C LYS A 317 -0.52 -20.34 -6.54
N GLU A 318 -1.58 -21.12 -6.50
CA GLU A 318 -2.59 -21.15 -7.56
C GLU A 318 -3.26 -19.78 -7.77
N TYR A 319 -3.54 -19.07 -6.68
CA TYR A 319 -4.09 -17.73 -6.73
C TYR A 319 -3.11 -16.73 -7.36
N ILE A 320 -1.87 -16.74 -6.89
CA ILE A 320 -0.81 -15.85 -7.40
C ILE A 320 -0.51 -16.12 -8.87
N ASP A 321 -0.38 -17.38 -9.28
CA ASP A 321 -0.06 -17.75 -10.66
C ASP A 321 -1.09 -17.18 -11.66
N LYS A 322 -2.39 -17.22 -11.31
CA LYS A 322 -3.46 -16.64 -12.13
C LYS A 322 -3.36 -15.11 -12.24
N HIS A 323 -3.05 -14.44 -11.13
CA HIS A 323 -2.91 -12.97 -11.12
C HIS A 323 -1.62 -12.52 -11.83
N LEU A 324 -0.51 -13.27 -11.68
CA LEU A 324 0.73 -13.01 -12.41
C LEU A 324 0.52 -13.13 -13.92
N ALA A 325 -0.23 -14.13 -14.38
CA ALA A 325 -0.53 -14.28 -15.81
C ALA A 325 -1.27 -13.05 -16.37
N ILE A 326 -2.19 -12.46 -15.58
CA ILE A 326 -2.87 -11.21 -15.95
C ILE A 326 -1.87 -10.05 -15.98
N CYS A 327 -1.04 -9.91 -14.96
CA CYS A 327 -0.04 -8.84 -14.90
C CYS A 327 0.99 -8.93 -16.02
N ASP A 328 1.42 -10.14 -16.38
CA ASP A 328 2.30 -10.37 -17.54
C ASP A 328 1.66 -9.94 -18.84
N LYS A 329 0.38 -10.28 -19.06
CA LYS A 329 -0.40 -9.83 -20.23
C LYS A 329 -0.54 -8.31 -20.30
N LEU A 330 -0.77 -7.67 -19.15
CA LEU A 330 -0.92 -6.22 -19.05
C LEU A 330 0.41 -5.45 -19.05
N GLY A 331 1.54 -6.13 -18.84
CA GLY A 331 2.84 -5.49 -18.72
C GLY A 331 2.98 -4.62 -17.46
N LYS A 332 2.31 -4.99 -16.36
CA LYS A 332 2.29 -4.25 -15.09
C LYS A 332 2.90 -5.04 -13.94
N PRO A 333 3.57 -4.39 -12.97
CA PRO A 333 4.04 -5.06 -11.76
C PRO A 333 2.88 -5.62 -10.93
N LEU A 334 3.11 -6.74 -10.23
CA LEU A 334 2.25 -7.27 -9.19
C LEU A 334 2.89 -7.06 -7.82
N VAL A 335 2.10 -6.64 -6.84
CA VAL A 335 2.50 -6.55 -5.42
C VAL A 335 1.53 -7.34 -4.56
N MET A 336 2.05 -8.20 -3.69
CA MET A 336 1.28 -8.77 -2.59
C MET A 336 1.29 -7.81 -1.41
N GLU A 337 0.26 -6.97 -1.29
CA GLU A 337 0.24 -5.88 -0.33
C GLU A 337 -0.25 -6.29 1.07
N GLU A 338 -0.92 -7.42 1.16
CA GLU A 338 -1.27 -8.04 2.43
C GLU A 338 -1.16 -9.56 2.33
N PHE A 339 -0.54 -10.12 3.32
CA PHE A 339 -0.63 -11.52 3.67
C PHE A 339 -0.29 -11.70 5.14
N GLY A 340 -0.99 -12.60 5.77
CA GLY A 340 -0.80 -12.88 7.19
C GLY A 340 -1.08 -14.34 7.49
N TYR A 341 -0.62 -14.76 8.65
CA TYR A 341 -0.92 -16.07 9.22
C TYR A 341 -0.97 -15.93 10.75
N PRO A 342 -2.03 -16.40 11.42
CA PRO A 342 -2.15 -16.24 12.86
C PRO A 342 -1.02 -16.95 13.64
N ARG A 343 -0.81 -16.52 14.86
CA ARG A 343 0.05 -17.24 15.81
C ARG A 343 -0.48 -18.64 16.04
N ASP A 344 0.42 -19.57 16.34
CA ASP A 344 0.08 -20.98 16.55
C ASP A 344 -1.02 -21.13 17.59
N GLY A 345 -2.03 -21.94 17.28
CA GLY A 345 -3.19 -22.17 18.13
C GLY A 345 -4.13 -20.97 18.29
N MET A 346 -4.09 -19.99 17.38
CA MET A 346 -4.89 -18.74 17.44
C MET A 346 -4.66 -17.95 18.73
N LYS A 347 -3.48 -18.07 19.32
CA LYS A 347 -3.09 -17.32 20.52
C LYS A 347 -2.46 -15.99 20.09
N TYR A 348 -2.67 -14.97 20.90
CA TYR A 348 -2.19 -13.61 20.65
C TYR A 348 -1.17 -13.13 21.69
N ASP A 349 -0.94 -13.91 22.75
CA ASP A 349 0.02 -13.54 23.80
C ASP A 349 1.45 -13.48 23.24
N LEU A 350 2.19 -12.46 23.64
CA LEU A 350 3.61 -12.33 23.32
C LEU A 350 4.38 -13.57 23.81
N GLY A 351 5.28 -14.07 22.96
CA GLY A 351 6.06 -15.28 23.23
C GLY A 351 5.37 -16.59 22.81
N THR A 352 4.13 -16.53 22.32
CA THR A 352 3.49 -17.71 21.68
C THR A 352 4.27 -18.05 20.39
N PRO A 353 4.53 -19.34 20.11
CA PRO A 353 5.20 -19.76 18.89
C PRO A 353 4.51 -19.28 17.60
N THR A 354 5.30 -19.10 16.55
CA THR A 354 4.86 -18.61 15.24
C THR A 354 5.26 -19.55 14.10
N LYS A 355 5.32 -20.87 14.36
CA LYS A 355 5.80 -21.86 13.38
C LYS A 355 4.97 -21.86 12.10
N GLY A 356 3.65 -21.80 12.21
CA GLY A 356 2.76 -21.71 11.07
C GLY A 356 3.01 -20.45 10.25
N ARG A 357 3.09 -19.29 10.92
CA ARG A 357 3.41 -17.99 10.31
C ARG A 357 4.76 -18.02 9.62
N ASP A 358 5.80 -18.46 10.30
CA ASP A 358 7.18 -18.47 9.76
C ASP A 358 7.26 -19.36 8.51
N GLY A 359 6.60 -20.51 8.51
CA GLY A 359 6.48 -21.40 7.35
C GLY A 359 5.73 -20.74 6.18
N TYR A 360 4.60 -20.11 6.46
CA TYR A 360 3.80 -19.44 5.44
C TYR A 360 4.53 -18.21 4.86
N TYR A 361 5.14 -17.38 5.69
CA TYR A 361 5.93 -16.21 5.26
C TYR A 361 7.10 -16.64 4.38
N LYS A 362 7.84 -17.66 4.81
CA LYS A 362 8.97 -18.20 4.02
C LYS A 362 8.51 -18.67 2.64
N TYR A 363 7.34 -19.31 2.57
CA TYR A 363 6.78 -19.76 1.29
C TYR A 363 6.38 -18.59 0.38
N VAL A 364 5.60 -17.63 0.90
CA VAL A 364 5.20 -16.43 0.15
C VAL A 364 6.42 -15.68 -0.35
N PHE A 365 7.39 -15.44 0.52
CA PHE A 365 8.63 -14.78 0.15
C PHE A 365 9.40 -15.51 -0.94
N SER A 366 9.40 -16.85 -0.93
CA SER A 366 10.03 -17.62 -2.00
C SER A 366 9.36 -17.39 -3.35
N LEU A 367 8.02 -17.34 -3.40
CA LEU A 367 7.29 -17.06 -4.64
C LEU A 367 7.65 -15.68 -5.23
N VAL A 368 7.74 -14.66 -4.36
CA VAL A 368 8.14 -13.30 -4.78
C VAL A 368 9.58 -13.30 -5.31
N ALA A 369 10.51 -13.88 -4.54
CA ALA A 369 11.92 -13.84 -4.89
C ALA A 369 12.26 -14.67 -6.12
N ASP A 370 11.72 -15.89 -6.24
CA ASP A 370 11.94 -16.78 -7.39
C ASP A 370 11.47 -16.10 -8.70
N ASN A 371 10.30 -15.43 -8.65
CA ASN A 371 9.79 -14.69 -9.80
C ASN A 371 10.68 -13.46 -10.12
N ALA A 372 11.05 -12.67 -9.12
CA ALA A 372 11.90 -11.50 -9.29
C ALA A 372 13.31 -11.88 -9.83
N GLU A 373 13.90 -12.96 -9.31
CA GLU A 373 15.22 -13.47 -9.76
C GLU A 373 15.19 -13.94 -11.20
N SER A 374 14.05 -14.42 -11.69
CA SER A 374 13.84 -14.80 -13.11
C SER A 374 13.48 -13.62 -14.01
N GLY A 375 13.43 -12.39 -13.48
CA GLY A 375 13.06 -11.19 -14.25
C GLY A 375 11.55 -11.01 -14.44
N GLY A 376 10.73 -11.70 -13.63
CA GLY A 376 9.27 -11.58 -13.67
C GLY A 376 8.76 -10.30 -12.99
N LYS A 377 7.44 -10.15 -12.98
CA LYS A 377 6.76 -8.90 -12.57
C LYS A 377 6.27 -8.91 -11.12
N PHE A 378 6.58 -9.93 -10.33
CA PHE A 378 6.25 -9.94 -8.90
C PHE A 378 7.24 -9.04 -8.16
N ALA A 379 6.88 -7.77 -8.04
CA ALA A 379 7.83 -6.70 -7.72
C ALA A 379 8.07 -6.50 -6.22
N GLY A 380 7.19 -6.98 -5.37
CA GLY A 380 7.34 -6.81 -3.91
C GLY A 380 6.18 -7.37 -3.11
N CYS A 381 6.33 -7.26 -1.81
CA CYS A 381 5.29 -7.65 -0.86
C CYS A 381 5.34 -6.82 0.42
N ASN A 382 4.17 -6.65 1.07
CA ASN A 382 4.01 -6.04 2.38
C ASN A 382 3.31 -7.05 3.30
N PHE A 383 4.02 -7.60 4.27
CA PHE A 383 3.38 -8.48 5.24
C PHE A 383 2.43 -7.71 6.17
N TRP A 384 1.40 -8.37 6.65
CA TRP A 384 0.50 -7.85 7.68
C TRP A 384 0.91 -8.42 9.02
N GLY A 385 1.48 -7.63 9.96
CA GLY A 385 2.05 -6.33 9.72
C GLY A 385 2.91 -5.95 10.92
N TRP A 386 3.42 -4.74 10.94
CA TRP A 386 4.41 -4.33 11.93
C TRP A 386 3.79 -4.00 13.29
N GLY A 387 3.97 -4.87 14.28
CA GLY A 387 3.66 -4.61 15.69
C GLY A 387 4.83 -3.98 16.43
N GLY A 388 6.05 -4.31 16.01
CA GLY A 388 7.30 -3.71 16.49
C GLY A 388 7.46 -3.77 18.00
N PHE A 389 7.69 -2.61 18.61
CA PHE A 389 7.91 -2.47 20.05
C PHE A 389 6.61 -2.31 20.87
N ALA A 390 5.44 -2.39 20.23
CA ALA A 390 4.17 -2.36 20.95
C ALA A 390 4.04 -3.52 21.92
N LYS A 391 3.34 -3.26 23.03
CA LYS A 391 2.90 -4.28 23.99
C LYS A 391 1.38 -4.16 24.12
N PRO A 392 0.60 -5.10 23.57
CA PRO A 392 -0.84 -5.10 23.75
C PRO A 392 -1.19 -5.13 25.23
N LEU A 393 -2.16 -4.31 25.64
CA LEU A 393 -2.63 -4.28 27.03
C LEU A 393 -3.90 -5.11 27.21
N HIS A 394 -4.71 -5.23 26.17
CA HIS A 394 -5.95 -6.00 26.15
C HIS A 394 -6.02 -6.86 24.88
N GLU A 395 -6.79 -7.93 24.92
CA GLU A 395 -7.11 -8.73 23.75
C GLU A 395 -7.91 -7.91 22.72
N GLN A 396 -8.98 -7.29 23.17
CA GLN A 396 -9.74 -6.31 22.40
C GLN A 396 -9.13 -4.92 22.63
N TRP A 397 -8.73 -4.25 21.55
CA TRP A 397 -8.20 -2.88 21.66
C TRP A 397 -9.23 -1.94 22.30
N VAL A 398 -8.78 -1.12 23.24
CA VAL A 398 -9.55 -0.05 23.84
C VAL A 398 -8.82 1.28 23.68
N VAL A 399 -9.58 2.39 23.72
CA VAL A 399 -9.01 3.74 23.62
C VAL A 399 -7.96 3.96 24.70
N GLY A 400 -6.75 4.33 24.27
CA GLY A 400 -5.58 4.50 25.14
C GLY A 400 -4.57 3.36 25.09
N ASP A 401 -4.94 2.21 24.53
CA ASP A 401 -3.98 1.14 24.28
C ASP A 401 -3.00 1.54 23.16
N PRO A 402 -1.74 1.09 23.22
CA PRO A 402 -0.83 1.24 22.12
C PRO A 402 -1.36 0.49 20.90
N TYR A 403 -1.27 1.10 19.72
CA TYR A 403 -1.58 0.40 18.49
C TYR A 403 -0.56 -0.69 18.20
N THR A 404 -1.08 -1.86 17.78
CA THR A 404 -0.37 -2.92 17.08
C THR A 404 -0.75 -2.86 15.60
N ASN A 405 -0.38 -3.86 14.79
CA ASN A 405 -0.90 -3.91 13.41
C ASN A 405 -2.26 -4.61 13.31
N ASP A 406 -2.70 -5.30 14.34
CA ASP A 406 -4.07 -5.83 14.38
C ASP A 406 -5.03 -4.66 14.61
N PRO A 407 -5.97 -4.38 13.68
CA PRO A 407 -6.91 -3.29 13.87
C PRO A 407 -7.92 -3.61 14.98
N ALA A 408 -8.71 -2.62 15.38
CA ALA A 408 -9.49 -2.68 16.61
C ALA A 408 -10.53 -3.83 16.67
N GLN A 409 -10.96 -4.38 15.54
CA GLN A 409 -11.89 -5.52 15.50
C GLN A 409 -11.20 -6.88 15.66
N GLU A 410 -9.88 -6.95 15.64
CA GLU A 410 -9.11 -8.17 15.77
C GLU A 410 -8.46 -8.31 17.13
N ALA A 411 -8.17 -9.55 17.54
CA ALA A 411 -7.41 -9.80 18.76
C ALA A 411 -5.99 -9.23 18.62
N GLN A 412 -5.62 -8.37 19.58
CA GLN A 412 -4.35 -7.64 19.52
C GLN A 412 -3.15 -8.57 19.73
N GLY A 413 -2.33 -8.74 18.71
CA GLY A 413 -1.18 -9.63 18.70
C GLY A 413 -1.37 -10.89 17.84
N LEU A 414 -2.57 -11.11 17.28
CA LEU A 414 -2.85 -12.32 16.50
C LEU A 414 -2.00 -12.39 15.21
N ASN A 415 -1.96 -11.31 14.43
CA ASN A 415 -1.23 -11.22 13.17
C ASN A 415 0.01 -10.31 13.25
N SER A 416 0.07 -9.40 14.20
CA SER A 416 1.19 -8.47 14.37
C SER A 416 2.52 -9.20 14.58
N VAL A 417 3.57 -8.69 13.92
CA VAL A 417 4.96 -9.11 14.09
C VAL A 417 5.65 -8.16 15.05
N PHE A 418 5.95 -8.66 16.25
CA PHE A 418 6.62 -7.87 17.29
C PHE A 418 8.13 -8.03 17.28
N ALA A 419 8.83 -7.11 17.91
CA ALA A 419 10.28 -7.17 18.07
C ALA A 419 10.77 -8.45 18.78
N GLY A 420 9.90 -9.10 19.57
CA GLY A 420 10.19 -10.38 20.21
C GLY A 420 9.96 -11.61 19.32
N ASP A 421 9.34 -11.47 18.17
CA ASP A 421 9.08 -12.56 17.22
C ASP A 421 10.33 -12.84 16.36
N THR A 422 11.43 -13.22 17.02
CA THR A 422 12.76 -13.30 16.42
C THR A 422 12.83 -14.27 15.24
N THR A 423 12.07 -15.37 15.26
CA THR A 423 12.03 -16.34 14.16
C THR A 423 11.34 -15.77 12.93
N THR A 424 10.20 -15.08 13.09
CA THR A 424 9.52 -14.38 12.00
C THR A 424 10.41 -13.26 11.43
N LEU A 425 11.03 -12.45 12.31
CA LEU A 425 11.92 -11.36 11.88
C LEU A 425 13.16 -11.88 11.14
N GLN A 426 13.68 -13.05 11.50
CA GLN A 426 14.74 -13.69 10.74
C GLN A 426 14.29 -14.08 9.33
N VAL A 427 13.10 -14.66 9.19
CA VAL A 427 12.53 -15.00 7.86
C VAL A 427 12.36 -13.73 7.01
N VAL A 428 11.85 -12.64 7.60
CA VAL A 428 11.75 -11.33 6.93
C VAL A 428 13.13 -10.82 6.49
N LYS A 429 14.13 -10.87 7.38
CA LYS A 429 15.48 -10.40 7.06
C LYS A 429 16.15 -11.20 5.95
N GLU A 430 16.00 -12.52 5.95
CA GLU A 430 16.51 -13.39 4.89
C GLU A 430 15.91 -13.01 3.53
N GLN A 431 14.61 -12.70 3.49
CA GLN A 431 13.95 -12.26 2.26
C GLN A 431 14.43 -10.88 1.81
N VAL A 432 14.56 -9.92 2.74
CA VAL A 432 15.10 -8.58 2.42
C VAL A 432 16.49 -8.72 1.78
N ASP A 433 17.36 -9.54 2.35
CA ASP A 433 18.72 -9.76 1.85
C ASP A 433 18.70 -10.45 0.46
N ARG A 434 17.76 -11.35 0.22
CA ARG A 434 17.57 -11.99 -1.06
C ARG A 434 17.11 -10.98 -2.13
N MET A 435 16.11 -10.15 -1.83
CA MET A 435 15.59 -9.13 -2.75
C MET A 435 16.63 -8.03 -3.04
N ALA A 436 17.50 -7.70 -2.09
CA ALA A 436 18.59 -6.76 -2.30
C ALA A 436 19.60 -7.25 -3.37
N LYS A 437 19.80 -8.56 -3.48
CA LYS A 437 20.64 -9.16 -4.53
C LYS A 437 20.01 -9.05 -5.91
N VAL A 438 18.68 -9.12 -6.02
CA VAL A 438 17.95 -8.90 -7.30
C VAL A 438 18.14 -7.47 -7.78
N LYS A 439 18.02 -6.48 -6.88
CA LYS A 439 18.23 -5.05 -7.20
C LYS A 439 19.61 -4.75 -7.80
N ASN A 440 20.60 -5.54 -7.44
CA ASN A 440 22.01 -5.32 -7.81
C ASN A 440 22.47 -6.21 -8.96
N LYS A 441 21.59 -6.99 -9.60
CA LYS A 441 21.94 -7.69 -10.83
C LYS A 441 22.15 -6.67 -11.97
N PRO A 442 23.25 -6.76 -12.74
CA PRO A 442 23.55 -5.85 -13.84
C PRO A 442 22.54 -5.95 -14.98
#